data_638f8ebb4544dfacbe66d69295e1a0f5
#
_entry.id   638f8ebb4544dfacbe66d69295e1a0f5
#
_cell.length_a   1.000
_cell.length_b   1.000
_cell.length_c   1.000
_cell.angle_alpha   90.00
_cell.angle_beta   90.00
_cell.angle_gamma   90.00
#
_symmetry.space_group_name_H-M   'P 1'
#
loop_
_entity.id
_entity.type
_entity.pdbx_description
1 polymer ?
#
loop_
_entity_poly.entity_id
_entity_poly.type
_entity_poly.pdbx_seq_one_letter_code
_entity_poly.pdbx_strand_id
1 'polypeptide(L)'
;MRRVLYVDGFNFYYGVTRYWDKKKELAGLGWCDFSALVERNFPDAGKLHTKYFTAFPSVELPHHRPGEGGRYLLWRRALQTIGNLLVVEGFYKRDDDRRDQDTRGKRRIEKQTDVSLAVEMMADAFGPSDMRPEHVFILSGDCDQMPTVFALQERAPAPIRVTVLLPSEAERSEGWQDAYERTRRRLLKGHPSVRRNVLGSPVEVRVLDEKMLAASLLNYYLHDSEGSFECPHYWRLPTAYLDRQCRNSKWRPDLQG
;
A
#
# COMPACT_ATOMS: atom_id res chain seq x y z
N MET A 1 13.77 -15.80 -7.48
CA MET A 1 12.38 -15.62 -7.01
C MET A 1 11.90 -14.24 -7.41
N ARG A 2 10.73 -14.12 -8.04
CA ARG A 2 10.09 -12.84 -8.36
C ARG A 2 9.10 -12.48 -7.26
N ARG A 3 9.24 -11.30 -6.68
CA ARG A 3 8.36 -10.76 -5.64
C ARG A 3 7.64 -9.54 -6.17
N VAL A 4 6.36 -9.39 -5.84
CA VAL A 4 5.60 -8.20 -6.20
C VAL A 4 4.87 -7.68 -4.97
N LEU A 5 5.00 -6.38 -4.71
CA LEU A 5 4.22 -5.66 -3.70
C LEU A 5 3.14 -4.83 -4.39
N TYR A 6 1.90 -5.05 -4.00
CA TYR A 6 0.75 -4.25 -4.41
C TYR A 6 0.32 -3.38 -3.24
N VAL A 7 0.38 -2.07 -3.44
CA VAL A 7 0.06 -1.08 -2.41
C VAL A 7 -1.26 -0.40 -2.74
N ASP A 8 -2.25 -0.61 -1.90
CA ASP A 8 -3.45 0.22 -1.86
C ASP A 8 -3.11 1.55 -1.18
N GLY A 9 -2.88 2.57 -1.99
CA GLY A 9 -2.38 3.87 -1.51
C GLY A 9 -3.34 4.57 -0.58
N PHE A 10 -4.66 4.45 -0.81
CA PHE A 10 -5.67 5.04 0.08
C PHE A 10 -5.79 4.30 1.39
N ASN A 11 -5.83 2.98 1.34
CA ASN A 11 -5.92 2.16 2.55
C ASN A 11 -4.68 2.36 3.42
N PHE A 12 -3.49 2.42 2.82
CA PHE A 12 -2.26 2.75 3.51
C PHE A 12 -2.30 4.14 4.13
N TYR A 13 -2.62 5.16 3.33
CA TYR A 13 -2.67 6.55 3.81
C TYR A 13 -3.65 6.72 4.98
N TYR A 14 -4.88 6.24 4.81
CA TYR A 14 -5.88 6.34 5.88
C TYR A 14 -5.56 5.43 7.07
N GLY A 15 -5.00 4.27 6.85
CA GLY A 15 -4.54 3.37 7.92
C GLY A 15 -3.49 4.05 8.78
N VAL A 16 -2.43 4.60 8.15
CA VAL A 16 -1.36 5.30 8.85
C VAL A 16 -1.88 6.59 9.50
N THR A 17 -2.63 7.45 8.80
CA THR A 17 -3.07 8.73 9.36
C THR A 17 -4.10 8.59 10.45
N ARG A 18 -5.10 7.69 10.35
CA ARG A 18 -6.13 7.49 11.38
C ARG A 18 -5.57 6.88 12.65
N TYR A 19 -4.67 5.93 12.52
CA TYR A 19 -4.03 5.31 13.68
C TYR A 19 -3.15 6.31 14.43
N TRP A 20 -2.43 7.15 13.67
CA TRP A 20 -1.50 8.12 14.22
C TRP A 20 -2.12 9.49 14.49
N ASP A 21 -3.40 9.70 14.14
CA ASP A 21 -4.09 10.96 14.38
C ASP A 21 -4.14 11.32 15.89
N LYS A 22 -4.11 10.31 16.76
CA LYS A 22 -3.91 10.47 18.21
C LYS A 22 -2.48 10.89 18.57
N LYS A 23 -1.52 10.68 17.67
CA LYS A 23 -0.10 11.03 17.81
C LYS A 23 0.34 11.78 16.55
N LYS A 24 -0.12 13.02 16.38
CA LYS A 24 0.16 13.88 15.21
C LYS A 24 1.64 13.92 14.80
N GLU A 25 2.53 13.69 15.75
CA GLU A 25 3.98 13.59 15.54
C GLU A 25 4.41 12.40 14.64
N LEU A 26 3.55 11.42 14.43
CA LEU A 26 3.87 10.22 13.65
C LEU A 26 3.29 10.22 12.24
N ALA A 27 2.62 11.29 11.81
CA ALA A 27 2.10 11.43 10.45
C ALA A 27 3.22 11.27 9.38
N GLY A 28 4.45 11.58 9.76
CA GLY A 28 5.64 11.40 8.92
C GLY A 28 5.95 9.94 8.53
N LEU A 29 5.39 8.95 9.23
CA LEU A 29 5.52 7.54 8.85
C LEU A 29 4.88 7.22 7.49
N GLY A 30 3.99 8.08 7.00
CA GLY A 30 3.44 7.97 5.65
C GLY A 30 4.44 8.30 4.53
N TRP A 31 5.58 8.94 4.85
CA TRP A 31 6.66 9.21 3.88
C TRP A 31 7.53 7.95 3.70
N CYS A 32 6.94 6.89 3.16
CA CYS A 32 7.46 5.53 3.15
C CYS A 32 8.06 5.13 1.80
N ASP A 33 9.24 4.52 1.82
CA ASP A 33 9.76 3.71 0.72
C ASP A 33 9.17 2.30 0.82
N PHE A 34 8.20 2.02 -0.03
CA PHE A 34 7.51 0.74 -0.03
C PHE A 34 8.40 -0.44 -0.42
N SER A 35 9.38 -0.22 -1.29
CA SER A 35 10.33 -1.25 -1.66
C SER A 35 11.24 -1.60 -0.49
N ALA A 36 11.79 -0.58 0.18
CA ALA A 36 12.59 -0.76 1.38
C ALA A 36 11.78 -1.39 2.53
N LEU A 37 10.48 -1.09 2.64
CA LEU A 37 9.59 -1.69 3.64
C LEU A 37 9.57 -3.21 3.52
N VAL A 38 9.41 -3.74 2.32
CA VAL A 38 9.40 -5.19 2.10
C VAL A 38 10.81 -5.78 2.18
N GLU A 39 11.79 -5.18 1.55
CA GLU A 39 13.15 -5.71 1.50
C GLU A 39 13.80 -5.84 2.89
N ARG A 40 13.54 -4.87 3.79
CA ARG A 40 14.10 -4.88 5.14
C ARG A 40 13.39 -5.81 6.11
N ASN A 41 12.08 -5.95 5.97
CA ASN A 41 11.28 -6.73 6.91
C ASN A 41 11.00 -8.16 6.44
N PHE A 42 11.21 -8.45 5.16
CA PHE A 42 11.01 -9.76 4.53
C PHE A 42 12.21 -10.08 3.63
N PRO A 43 13.37 -10.44 4.22
CA PRO A 43 14.65 -10.55 3.52
C PRO A 43 14.76 -11.82 2.65
N ASP A 44 13.74 -12.12 1.87
CA ASP A 44 13.79 -13.20 0.90
C ASP A 44 14.65 -12.82 -0.31
N ALA A 45 15.35 -13.79 -0.87
CA ALA A 45 16.12 -13.58 -2.10
C ALA A 45 15.19 -13.34 -3.30
N GLY A 46 15.56 -12.41 -4.16
CA GLY A 46 14.88 -12.15 -5.43
C GLY A 46 14.49 -10.68 -5.65
N LYS A 47 14.19 -10.37 -6.89
CA LYS A 47 13.85 -9.01 -7.31
C LYS A 47 12.44 -8.65 -6.86
N LEU A 48 12.30 -7.50 -6.19
CA LEU A 48 11.03 -6.92 -5.82
C LEU A 48 10.58 -5.92 -6.88
N HIS A 49 9.30 -5.99 -7.28
CA HIS A 49 8.60 -4.97 -8.03
C HIS A 49 7.48 -4.41 -7.17
N THR A 50 7.27 -3.11 -7.18
CA THR A 50 6.22 -2.46 -6.43
C THR A 50 5.23 -1.81 -7.38
N LYS A 51 3.92 -2.05 -7.18
CA LYS A 51 2.82 -1.38 -7.87
C LYS A 51 2.01 -0.61 -6.86
N TYR A 52 1.97 0.71 -6.99
CA TYR A 52 1.28 1.61 -6.07
C TYR A 52 -0.01 2.13 -6.73
N PHE A 53 -1.15 1.78 -6.17
CA PHE A 53 -2.47 2.12 -6.68
C PHE A 53 -3.04 3.32 -5.94
N THR A 54 -3.41 4.34 -6.68
CA THR A 54 -3.94 5.59 -6.13
C THR A 54 -4.74 6.35 -7.16
N ALA A 55 -5.41 7.42 -6.76
CA ALA A 55 -5.96 8.41 -7.66
C ALA A 55 -5.47 9.79 -7.25
N PHE A 56 -4.83 10.49 -8.17
CA PHE A 56 -4.44 11.87 -7.95
C PHE A 56 -5.56 12.79 -8.39
N PRO A 57 -5.95 13.77 -7.57
CA PRO A 57 -6.94 14.75 -7.98
C PRO A 57 -6.39 15.58 -9.15
N SER A 58 -7.15 15.69 -10.25
CA SER A 58 -6.79 16.59 -11.34
C SER A 58 -6.71 18.01 -10.81
N VAL A 59 -5.71 18.74 -11.23
CA VAL A 59 -5.47 20.16 -10.83
C VAL A 59 -6.65 21.07 -11.20
N GLU A 60 -7.45 20.67 -12.20
CA GLU A 60 -8.58 21.42 -12.74
C GLU A 60 -9.87 21.33 -11.93
N LEU A 61 -9.91 20.57 -10.84
CA LEU A 61 -11.14 20.43 -10.06
C LEU A 61 -11.29 21.60 -9.07
N PRO A 62 -12.36 22.42 -9.19
CA PRO A 62 -12.48 23.74 -8.55
C PRO A 62 -12.63 23.76 -7.02
N HIS A 63 -12.47 22.64 -6.32
CA HIS A 63 -12.68 22.52 -4.88
C HIS A 63 -11.52 21.89 -4.12
N HIS A 64 -10.30 22.01 -4.61
CA HIS A 64 -9.13 21.69 -3.82
C HIS A 64 -8.97 22.71 -2.68
N ARG A 65 -8.72 22.20 -1.49
CA ARG A 65 -8.18 23.07 -0.43
C ARG A 65 -6.86 23.65 -0.95
N PRO A 66 -6.59 24.94 -0.70
CA PRO A 66 -5.32 25.53 -1.09
C PRO A 66 -4.16 24.65 -0.62
N GLY A 67 -3.26 24.27 -1.54
CA GLY A 67 -2.10 23.43 -1.26
C GLY A 67 -2.32 21.90 -1.38
N GLU A 68 -3.55 21.41 -1.54
CA GLU A 68 -3.79 19.96 -1.73
C GLU A 68 -3.13 19.42 -3.00
N GLY A 69 -3.35 20.09 -4.14
CA GLY A 69 -2.75 19.68 -5.42
C GLY A 69 -1.21 19.61 -5.36
N GLY A 70 -0.57 20.57 -4.70
CA GLY A 70 0.88 20.56 -4.51
C GLY A 70 1.39 19.36 -3.68
N ARG A 71 0.63 18.94 -2.66
CA ARG A 71 0.99 17.77 -1.84
C ARG A 71 0.94 16.48 -2.65
N TYR A 72 -0.09 16.31 -3.47
CA TYR A 72 -0.22 15.12 -4.32
C TYR A 72 0.86 15.06 -5.39
N LEU A 73 1.17 16.17 -6.03
CA LEU A 73 2.25 16.25 -7.02
C LEU A 73 3.60 15.90 -6.39
N LEU A 74 3.87 16.43 -5.20
CA LEU A 74 5.11 16.14 -4.49
C LEU A 74 5.22 14.67 -4.08
N TRP A 75 4.12 14.10 -3.59
CA TRP A 75 4.07 12.67 -3.27
C TRP A 75 4.27 11.79 -4.51
N ARG A 76 3.65 12.15 -5.64
CA ARG A 76 3.85 11.46 -6.90
C ARG A 76 5.31 11.48 -7.34
N ARG A 77 5.97 12.64 -7.25
CA ARG A 77 7.40 12.77 -7.53
C ARG A 77 8.22 11.88 -6.60
N ALA A 78 7.91 11.88 -5.31
CA ALA A 78 8.59 11.03 -4.33
C ALA A 78 8.45 9.54 -4.65
N LEU A 79 7.26 9.08 -5.01
CA LEU A 79 7.04 7.69 -5.44
C LEU A 79 7.86 7.32 -6.67
N GLN A 80 8.05 8.24 -7.62
CA GLN A 80 8.83 8.02 -8.83
C GLN A 80 10.34 7.89 -8.57
N THR A 81 10.84 8.34 -7.41
CA THR A 81 12.24 8.11 -7.03
C THR A 81 12.50 6.70 -6.49
N ILE A 82 11.44 5.94 -6.16
CA ILE A 82 11.57 4.56 -5.69
C ILE A 82 11.86 3.65 -6.87
N GLY A 83 13.02 3.02 -6.86
CA GLY A 83 13.40 2.07 -7.91
C GLY A 83 12.42 0.89 -8.00
N ASN A 84 12.08 0.46 -9.23
CA ASN A 84 11.14 -0.63 -9.51
C ASN A 84 9.71 -0.41 -8.97
N LEU A 85 9.28 0.84 -8.81
CA LEU A 85 7.90 1.19 -8.46
C LEU A 85 7.16 1.73 -9.69
N LEU A 86 5.98 1.17 -9.93
CA LEU A 86 5.01 1.63 -10.92
C LEU A 86 3.81 2.24 -10.20
N VAL A 87 3.46 3.47 -10.54
CA VAL A 87 2.21 4.10 -10.06
C VAL A 87 1.09 3.77 -11.03
N VAL A 88 0.01 3.20 -10.52
CA VAL A 88 -1.21 2.90 -11.27
C VAL A 88 -2.30 3.85 -10.79
N GLU A 89 -2.72 4.75 -11.69
CA GLU A 89 -3.64 5.83 -11.34
C GLU A 89 -5.09 5.47 -11.71
N GLY A 90 -5.97 5.52 -10.72
CA GLY A 90 -7.41 5.63 -10.89
C GLY A 90 -7.83 7.09 -11.10
N PHE A 91 -9.11 7.38 -10.98
CA PHE A 91 -9.62 8.75 -11.13
C PHE A 91 -10.67 9.11 -10.08
N TYR A 92 -10.89 10.42 -9.89
CA TYR A 92 -11.98 10.92 -9.06
C TYR A 92 -13.21 11.25 -9.92
N LYS A 93 -14.36 10.68 -9.54
CA LYS A 93 -15.68 11.07 -10.08
C LYS A 93 -16.35 12.04 -9.09
N ARG A 94 -17.07 13.03 -9.62
CA ARG A 94 -17.97 13.85 -8.81
C ARG A 94 -19.18 13.01 -8.42
N ASP A 95 -19.53 13.02 -7.14
CA ASP A 95 -20.79 12.49 -6.66
C ASP A 95 -21.85 13.59 -6.78
N ASP A 96 -22.55 13.61 -7.91
CA ASP A 96 -23.59 14.62 -8.15
C ASP A 96 -24.88 14.32 -7.35
N ASP A 97 -25.06 13.09 -6.87
CA ASP A 97 -26.28 12.61 -6.22
C ASP A 97 -26.28 12.85 -4.70
N ARG A 98 -25.11 13.04 -4.09
CA ARG A 98 -24.99 13.31 -2.64
C ARG A 98 -24.52 14.74 -2.39
N ARG A 99 -25.46 15.61 -2.06
CA ARG A 99 -25.16 16.90 -1.45
C ARG A 99 -24.85 16.63 0.04
N ASP A 100 -23.59 16.76 0.38
CA ASP A 100 -23.22 16.80 1.80
C ASP A 100 -23.83 18.10 2.35
N GLN A 101 -24.82 17.97 3.26
CA GLN A 101 -25.54 19.13 3.80
C GLN A 101 -24.63 20.01 4.66
N ASP A 102 -23.50 19.47 5.14
CA ASP A 102 -22.54 20.16 6.00
C ASP A 102 -21.36 20.80 5.27
N THR A 103 -21.07 20.41 4.05
CA THR A 103 -19.99 20.99 3.27
C THR A 103 -20.54 21.51 1.94
N ARG A 104 -20.37 22.80 1.67
CA ARG A 104 -20.78 23.46 0.40
C ARG A 104 -20.06 22.91 -0.85
N GLY A 105 -19.58 21.66 -0.81
CA GLY A 105 -18.83 21.03 -1.88
C GLY A 105 -19.39 19.65 -2.25
N LYS A 106 -19.46 19.35 -3.55
CA LYS A 106 -19.77 18.01 -4.06
C LYS A 106 -18.70 17.02 -3.60
N ARG A 107 -19.11 15.92 -2.97
CA ARG A 107 -18.19 14.86 -2.53
C ARG A 107 -17.53 14.23 -3.76
N ARG A 108 -16.25 13.93 -3.65
CA ARG A 108 -15.50 13.18 -4.67
C ARG A 108 -15.40 11.74 -4.22
N ILE A 109 -15.63 10.84 -5.16
CA ILE A 109 -15.47 9.41 -4.94
C ILE A 109 -14.33 8.96 -5.83
N GLU A 110 -13.34 8.35 -5.22
CA GLU A 110 -12.30 7.63 -5.93
C GLU A 110 -12.92 6.43 -6.66
N LYS A 111 -12.44 6.12 -7.85
CA LYS A 111 -12.92 5.05 -8.71
C LYS A 111 -11.77 4.27 -9.33
N GLN A 112 -11.99 2.99 -9.50
CA GLN A 112 -11.14 2.02 -10.20
C GLN A 112 -9.90 1.53 -9.46
N THR A 113 -9.44 2.14 -8.37
CA THR A 113 -8.19 1.77 -7.70
C THR A 113 -8.24 0.32 -7.23
N ASP A 114 -9.31 -0.09 -6.51
CA ASP A 114 -9.46 -1.47 -6.00
C ASP A 114 -9.59 -2.49 -7.11
N VAL A 115 -10.36 -2.14 -8.16
CA VAL A 115 -10.54 -3.01 -9.33
C VAL A 115 -9.22 -3.14 -10.10
N SER A 116 -8.50 -2.03 -10.31
CA SER A 116 -7.20 -2.05 -10.98
C SER A 116 -6.18 -2.89 -10.20
N LEU A 117 -6.16 -2.77 -8.87
CA LEU A 117 -5.31 -3.56 -8.00
C LEU A 117 -5.62 -5.06 -8.17
N ALA A 118 -6.88 -5.45 -8.12
CA ALA A 118 -7.30 -6.83 -8.30
C ALA A 118 -6.96 -7.37 -9.71
N VAL A 119 -7.20 -6.58 -10.76
CA VAL A 119 -6.91 -6.96 -12.16
C VAL A 119 -5.42 -7.12 -12.38
N GLU A 120 -4.59 -6.22 -11.87
CA GLU A 120 -3.13 -6.29 -12.00
C GLU A 120 -2.56 -7.51 -11.26
N MET A 121 -3.05 -7.82 -10.06
CA MET A 121 -2.67 -9.04 -9.34
C MET A 121 -2.99 -10.30 -10.14
N MET A 122 -4.17 -10.35 -10.75
CA MET A 122 -4.59 -11.49 -11.57
C MET A 122 -3.79 -11.57 -12.87
N ALA A 123 -3.55 -10.44 -13.54
CA ALA A 123 -2.75 -10.39 -14.76
C ALA A 123 -1.32 -10.91 -14.53
N ASP A 124 -0.68 -10.50 -13.43
CA ASP A 124 0.65 -10.99 -13.08
C ASP A 124 0.64 -12.49 -12.74
N ALA A 125 -0.35 -12.96 -11.98
CA ALA A 125 -0.43 -14.36 -11.55
C ALA A 125 -0.72 -15.33 -12.70
N PHE A 126 -1.48 -14.90 -13.70
CA PHE A 126 -1.87 -15.70 -14.87
C PHE A 126 -1.08 -15.36 -16.13
N GLY A 127 -0.16 -14.44 -16.06
CA GLY A 127 0.73 -14.05 -17.14
C GLY A 127 1.72 -15.13 -17.56
N PRO A 128 2.69 -14.81 -18.43
CA PRO A 128 3.74 -15.72 -18.85
C PRO A 128 4.53 -16.29 -17.66
N SER A 129 4.96 -17.55 -17.75
CA SER A 129 5.55 -18.30 -16.63
C SER A 129 6.79 -17.65 -16.02
N ASP A 130 7.61 -17.01 -16.85
CA ASP A 130 8.83 -16.29 -16.47
C ASP A 130 8.56 -14.94 -15.80
N MET A 131 7.33 -14.43 -15.96
CA MET A 131 6.87 -13.15 -15.38
C MET A 131 6.02 -13.32 -14.11
N ARG A 132 5.62 -14.55 -13.77
CA ARG A 132 4.74 -14.79 -12.61
C ARG A 132 5.45 -14.53 -11.29
N PRO A 133 4.76 -13.90 -10.31
CA PRO A 133 5.31 -13.77 -8.97
C PRO A 133 5.28 -15.12 -8.24
N GLU A 134 6.33 -15.40 -7.50
CA GLU A 134 6.38 -16.52 -6.55
C GLU A 134 5.96 -16.09 -5.13
N HIS A 135 6.08 -14.78 -4.85
CA HIS A 135 5.63 -14.19 -3.61
C HIS A 135 4.94 -12.84 -3.89
N VAL A 136 3.72 -12.74 -3.45
CA VAL A 136 2.87 -11.52 -3.52
C VAL A 136 2.72 -10.94 -2.13
N PHE A 137 3.03 -9.65 -2.00
CA PHE A 137 2.71 -8.83 -0.85
C PHE A 137 1.54 -7.92 -1.21
N ILE A 138 0.55 -7.82 -0.33
CA ILE A 138 -0.61 -6.96 -0.51
C ILE A 138 -0.69 -6.03 0.68
N LEU A 139 -0.41 -4.74 0.48
CA LEU A 139 -0.52 -3.72 1.51
C LEU A 139 -1.91 -3.09 1.43
N SER A 140 -2.86 -3.71 2.10
CA SER A 140 -4.23 -3.24 2.26
C SER A 140 -4.90 -3.97 3.42
N GLY A 141 -5.69 -3.27 4.22
CA GLY A 141 -6.60 -3.86 5.22
C GLY A 141 -8.03 -4.04 4.69
N ASP A 142 -8.27 -3.76 3.40
CA ASP A 142 -9.59 -3.86 2.82
C ASP A 142 -9.99 -5.33 2.59
N CYS A 143 -11.14 -5.71 3.13
CA CYS A 143 -11.69 -7.05 2.96
C CYS A 143 -12.22 -7.32 1.54
N ASP A 144 -12.43 -6.29 0.73
CA ASP A 144 -12.88 -6.45 -0.66
C ASP A 144 -11.80 -7.10 -1.55
N GLN A 145 -10.53 -7.12 -1.09
CA GLN A 145 -9.44 -7.84 -1.75
C GLN A 145 -9.40 -9.34 -1.44
N MET A 146 -10.19 -9.85 -0.48
CA MET A 146 -10.20 -11.28 -0.10
C MET A 146 -10.52 -12.24 -1.26
N PRO A 147 -11.46 -11.93 -2.18
CA PRO A 147 -11.70 -12.79 -3.35
C PRO A 147 -10.46 -12.89 -4.26
N THR A 148 -9.69 -11.81 -4.39
CA THR A 148 -8.46 -11.81 -5.18
C THR A 148 -7.37 -12.65 -4.50
N VAL A 149 -7.19 -12.51 -3.19
CA VAL A 149 -6.28 -13.36 -2.39
C VAL A 149 -6.64 -14.84 -2.54
N PHE A 150 -7.93 -15.16 -2.46
CA PHE A 150 -8.43 -16.51 -2.71
C PHE A 150 -8.05 -17.02 -4.10
N ALA A 151 -8.25 -16.20 -5.14
CA ALA A 151 -7.95 -16.59 -6.51
C ALA A 151 -6.44 -16.81 -6.73
N LEU A 152 -5.59 -15.99 -6.14
CA LEU A 152 -4.13 -16.17 -6.18
C LEU A 152 -3.71 -17.51 -5.56
N GLN A 153 -4.32 -17.89 -4.45
CA GLN A 153 -3.95 -19.13 -3.75
C GLN A 153 -4.54 -20.39 -4.35
N GLU A 154 -5.80 -20.33 -4.74
CA GLU A 154 -6.56 -21.54 -5.11
C GLU A 154 -6.66 -21.75 -6.64
N ARG A 155 -6.38 -20.72 -7.45
CA ARG A 155 -6.60 -20.75 -8.90
C ARG A 155 -5.39 -20.41 -9.74
N ALA A 156 -4.36 -19.79 -9.18
CA ALA A 156 -3.15 -19.48 -9.92
C ALA A 156 -2.54 -20.76 -10.52
N PRO A 157 -1.98 -20.69 -11.74
CA PRO A 157 -1.44 -21.86 -12.43
C PRO A 157 -0.15 -22.43 -11.78
N ALA A 158 0.47 -21.66 -10.88
CA ALA A 158 1.60 -22.07 -10.05
C ALA A 158 1.38 -21.60 -8.60
N PRO A 159 1.97 -22.27 -7.61
CA PRO A 159 1.88 -21.86 -6.21
C PRO A 159 2.43 -20.45 -6.01
N ILE A 160 1.67 -19.58 -5.36
CA ILE A 160 2.06 -18.22 -5.00
C ILE A 160 1.97 -18.08 -3.47
N ARG A 161 3.05 -17.67 -2.83
CA ARG A 161 3.03 -17.25 -1.43
C ARG A 161 2.36 -15.86 -1.34
N VAL A 162 1.42 -15.70 -0.43
CA VAL A 162 0.71 -14.43 -0.23
C VAL A 162 0.93 -13.94 1.20
N THR A 163 1.43 -12.72 1.32
CA THR A 163 1.54 -12.00 2.60
C THR A 163 0.71 -10.73 2.52
N VAL A 164 -0.26 -10.60 3.41
CA VAL A 164 -1.08 -9.38 3.56
C VAL A 164 -0.46 -8.51 4.64
N LEU A 165 -0.17 -7.26 4.28
CA LEU A 165 0.37 -6.24 5.17
C LEU A 165 -0.76 -5.29 5.57
N LEU A 166 -1.15 -5.30 6.83
CA LEU A 166 -2.19 -4.42 7.36
C LEU A 166 -1.55 -3.10 7.80
N PRO A 167 -2.03 -1.93 7.33
CA PRO A 167 -1.39 -0.65 7.59
C PRO A 167 -1.55 -0.14 9.03
N SER A 168 -2.35 -0.81 9.85
CA SER A 168 -2.54 -0.44 11.27
C SER A 168 -3.18 -1.56 12.08
N GLU A 169 -2.89 -1.58 13.38
CA GLU A 169 -3.50 -2.29 14.52
C GLU A 169 -3.49 -3.84 14.51
N ALA A 170 -2.84 -4.41 15.52
CA ALA A 170 -2.76 -5.85 15.74
C ALA A 170 -4.12 -6.55 15.85
N GLU A 171 -5.12 -5.90 16.45
CA GLU A 171 -6.48 -6.41 16.62
C GLU A 171 -7.19 -6.69 15.27
N ARG A 172 -6.77 -6.02 14.19
CA ARG A 172 -7.33 -6.24 12.86
C ARG A 172 -6.82 -7.51 12.19
N SER A 173 -5.66 -8.04 12.58
CA SER A 173 -5.06 -9.21 11.93
C SER A 173 -5.91 -10.46 12.14
N GLU A 174 -6.38 -10.72 13.35
CA GLU A 174 -7.26 -11.86 13.65
C GLU A 174 -8.61 -11.69 12.96
N GLY A 175 -9.22 -10.50 13.06
CA GLY A 175 -10.47 -10.19 12.38
C GLY A 175 -10.37 -10.33 10.85
N TRP A 176 -9.25 -9.95 10.26
CA TRP A 176 -9.00 -10.11 8.83
C TRP A 176 -8.86 -11.59 8.46
N GLN A 177 -8.10 -12.37 9.21
CA GLN A 177 -7.93 -13.81 8.99
C GLN A 177 -9.25 -14.57 9.09
N ASP A 178 -10.06 -14.29 10.11
CA ASP A 178 -11.38 -14.86 10.27
C ASP A 178 -12.33 -14.52 9.12
N ALA A 179 -12.32 -13.28 8.67
CA ALA A 179 -13.12 -12.83 7.54
C ALA A 179 -12.65 -13.51 6.24
N TYR A 180 -11.34 -13.67 6.05
CA TYR A 180 -10.78 -14.38 4.92
C TYR A 180 -11.20 -15.85 4.91
N GLU A 181 -11.10 -16.57 6.02
CA GLU A 181 -11.52 -17.98 6.12
C GLU A 181 -13.04 -18.15 5.88
N ARG A 182 -13.87 -17.23 6.35
CA ARG A 182 -15.31 -17.23 6.02
C ARG A 182 -15.55 -17.03 4.52
N THR A 183 -14.86 -16.08 3.92
CA THR A 183 -14.94 -15.80 2.47
C THR A 183 -14.45 -16.98 1.65
N ARG A 184 -13.32 -17.56 2.02
CA ARG A 184 -12.74 -18.74 1.38
C ARG A 184 -13.71 -19.92 1.40
N ARG A 185 -14.32 -20.22 2.56
CA ARG A 185 -15.33 -21.30 2.68
C ARG A 185 -16.55 -21.06 1.79
N ARG A 186 -17.02 -19.82 1.69
CA ARG A 186 -18.13 -19.43 0.82
C ARG A 186 -17.78 -19.63 -0.65
N LEU A 187 -16.61 -19.16 -1.08
CA LEU A 187 -16.17 -19.27 -2.49
C LEU A 187 -15.91 -20.73 -2.88
N LEU A 188 -15.37 -21.56 -2.01
CA LEU A 188 -15.18 -23.00 -2.26
C LEU A 188 -16.52 -23.74 -2.44
N LYS A 189 -17.56 -23.39 -1.67
CA LYS A 189 -18.90 -23.96 -1.84
C LYS A 189 -19.53 -23.65 -3.20
N GLY A 190 -19.30 -22.42 -3.69
CA GLY A 190 -19.81 -21.97 -5.00
C GLY A 190 -19.02 -22.51 -6.20
N HIS A 191 -17.85 -23.10 -5.98
CA HIS A 191 -16.95 -23.56 -7.06
C HIS A 191 -16.35 -24.93 -6.73
N PRO A 192 -17.14 -26.02 -6.77
CA PRO A 192 -16.67 -27.36 -6.37
C PRO A 192 -15.56 -27.92 -7.27
N SER A 193 -15.40 -27.37 -8.50
CA SER A 193 -14.34 -27.74 -9.43
C SER A 193 -12.98 -27.07 -9.18
N VAL A 194 -12.89 -26.15 -8.23
CA VAL A 194 -11.60 -25.56 -7.83
C VAL A 194 -10.78 -26.67 -7.18
N ARG A 195 -9.77 -27.14 -7.88
CA ARG A 195 -8.77 -28.07 -7.32
C ARG A 195 -8.08 -27.32 -6.18
N ARG A 196 -8.22 -27.84 -4.97
CA ARG A 196 -7.41 -27.36 -3.85
C ARG A 196 -5.95 -27.51 -4.27
N ASN A 197 -5.25 -26.43 -4.41
CA ASN A 197 -3.79 -26.47 -4.41
C ASN A 197 -3.39 -26.94 -3.00
N VAL A 198 -3.20 -28.23 -2.85
CA VAL A 198 -2.92 -28.92 -1.58
C VAL A 198 -1.61 -28.42 -0.96
N LEU A 199 -0.84 -27.62 -1.68
CA LEU A 199 0.43 -27.00 -1.30
C LEU A 199 0.31 -25.52 -0.96
N GLY A 200 -0.90 -24.93 -0.97
CA GLY A 200 -1.08 -23.52 -0.63
C GLY A 200 -0.61 -23.24 0.79
N SER A 201 0.53 -22.57 0.91
CA SER A 201 0.93 -21.99 2.20
C SER A 201 -0.22 -21.11 2.70
N PRO A 202 -0.54 -21.12 4.00
CA PRO A 202 -1.57 -20.25 4.55
C PRO A 202 -1.23 -18.79 4.21
N VAL A 203 -2.26 -17.96 4.00
CA VAL A 203 -2.06 -16.52 3.88
C VAL A 203 -1.38 -16.02 5.13
N GLU A 204 -0.22 -15.42 4.97
CA GLU A 204 0.46 -14.75 6.06
C GLU A 204 -0.13 -13.36 6.24
N VAL A 205 -0.54 -13.00 7.44
CA VAL A 205 -1.03 -11.66 7.76
C VAL A 205 -0.05 -11.00 8.73
N ARG A 206 0.44 -9.83 8.38
CA ARG A 206 1.35 -9.03 9.19
C ARG A 206 0.80 -7.61 9.37
N VAL A 207 0.90 -7.11 10.57
CA VAL A 207 0.60 -5.70 10.87
C VAL A 207 1.87 -4.89 10.73
N LEU A 208 1.79 -3.77 10.02
CA LEU A 208 2.88 -2.80 9.98
C LEU A 208 2.93 -2.07 11.31
N ASP A 209 4.05 -2.19 11.99
CA ASP A 209 4.32 -1.44 13.20
C ASP A 209 5.14 -0.17 12.92
N GLU A 210 5.23 0.67 13.95
CA GLU A 210 5.95 1.93 13.92
C GLU A 210 7.43 1.76 13.54
N LYS A 211 8.07 0.67 13.99
CA LYS A 211 9.50 0.41 13.73
C LYS A 211 9.73 0.03 12.27
N MET A 212 8.86 -0.80 11.71
CA MET A 212 8.91 -1.19 10.31
C MET A 212 8.80 0.03 9.40
N LEU A 213 7.84 0.91 9.68
CA LEU A 213 7.61 2.12 8.90
C LEU A 213 8.76 3.12 9.08
N ALA A 214 9.20 3.36 10.31
CA ALA A 214 10.31 4.28 10.59
C ALA A 214 11.62 3.83 9.94
N ALA A 215 11.87 2.51 9.89
CA ALA A 215 13.03 1.95 9.22
C ALA A 215 12.95 2.04 7.69
N SER A 216 11.82 2.38 7.13
CA SER A 216 11.54 2.38 5.69
C SER A 216 11.12 3.75 5.16
N LEU A 217 11.55 4.82 5.81
CA LEU A 217 11.30 6.17 5.32
C LEU A 217 12.08 6.47 4.06
N LEU A 218 11.47 7.23 3.15
CA LEU A 218 12.19 7.91 2.08
C LEU A 218 13.11 8.98 2.67
N ASN A 219 14.19 9.30 1.97
CA ASN A 219 15.00 10.45 2.31
C ASN A 219 14.16 11.73 2.31
N TYR A 220 14.48 12.66 3.21
CA TYR A 220 13.79 13.94 3.26
C TYR A 220 14.20 14.88 2.11
N TYR A 221 15.36 14.63 1.52
CA TYR A 221 15.85 15.31 0.33
C TYR A 221 15.91 14.31 -0.81
N LEU A 222 15.14 14.56 -1.85
CA LEU A 222 15.03 13.70 -3.03
C LEU A 222 15.45 14.47 -4.27
N HIS A 223 15.86 13.72 -5.28
CA HIS A 223 16.26 14.27 -6.57
C HIS A 223 15.63 13.45 -7.69
N ASP A 224 15.07 14.11 -8.68
CA ASP A 224 14.53 13.53 -9.90
C ASP A 224 14.98 14.31 -11.14
N SER A 225 14.41 14.03 -12.30
CA SER A 225 14.72 14.73 -13.56
C SER A 225 14.33 16.21 -13.55
N GLU A 226 13.45 16.64 -12.65
CA GLU A 226 13.01 18.03 -12.52
C GLU A 226 13.85 18.81 -11.50
N GLY A 227 14.73 18.14 -10.77
CA GLY A 227 15.64 18.72 -9.77
C GLY A 227 15.39 18.21 -8.35
N SER A 228 16.03 18.85 -7.39
CA SER A 228 15.92 18.49 -5.97
C SER A 228 14.64 19.03 -5.35
N PHE A 229 14.06 18.27 -4.45
CA PHE A 229 12.90 18.65 -3.65
C PHE A 229 12.93 18.03 -2.27
N GLU A 230 12.15 18.57 -1.35
CA GLU A 230 12.17 18.17 0.05
C GLU A 230 10.83 17.57 0.48
N CYS A 231 10.92 16.61 1.42
CA CYS A 231 9.77 16.16 2.19
C CYS A 231 9.11 17.34 2.91
N PRO A 232 7.80 17.55 2.76
CA PRO A 232 7.10 18.61 3.48
C PRO A 232 7.30 18.49 4.99
N HIS A 233 7.42 19.62 5.68
CA HIS A 233 7.68 19.64 7.12
C HIS A 233 6.65 18.87 7.93
N TYR A 234 5.39 18.86 7.52
CA TYR A 234 4.30 18.13 8.18
C TYR A 234 4.34 16.61 7.96
N TRP A 235 5.21 16.12 7.05
CA TRP A 235 5.50 14.72 6.83
C TRP A 235 6.88 14.31 7.36
N ARG A 236 7.60 15.20 8.04
CA ARG A 236 8.85 14.88 8.72
C ARG A 236 8.55 14.42 10.14
N LEU A 237 9.20 13.35 10.55
CA LEU A 237 9.17 12.94 11.94
C LEU A 237 9.95 13.93 12.81
N PRO A 238 9.50 14.19 14.04
CA PRO A 238 10.27 15.01 14.99
C PRO A 238 11.67 14.45 15.22
N THR A 239 12.69 15.32 15.30
CA THR A 239 14.09 14.91 15.55
C THR A 239 14.21 14.07 16.82
N ALA A 240 13.51 14.45 17.88
CA ALA A 240 13.52 13.68 19.15
C ALA A 240 12.96 12.25 18.99
N TYR A 241 12.07 12.01 18.01
CA TYR A 241 11.58 10.67 17.69
C TYR A 241 12.67 9.86 16.98
N LEU A 242 13.28 10.44 15.94
CA LEU A 242 14.37 9.82 15.18
C LEU A 242 15.55 9.47 16.08
N ASP A 243 15.94 10.36 16.97
CA ASP A 243 17.03 10.13 17.93
C ASP A 243 16.76 8.96 18.88
N ARG A 244 15.49 8.78 19.29
CA ARG A 244 15.09 7.62 20.11
C ARG A 244 15.20 6.30 19.35
N GLN A 245 14.79 6.29 18.08
CA GLN A 245 14.86 5.10 17.23
C GLN A 245 16.31 4.77 16.86
N CYS A 246 17.14 5.79 16.56
CA CYS A 246 18.56 5.61 16.23
C CYS A 246 19.39 5.09 17.41
N ARG A 247 19.04 5.40 18.66
CA ARG A 247 19.74 4.86 19.84
C ARG A 247 19.53 3.36 20.04
N ASN A 248 18.41 2.84 19.54
CA ASN A 248 17.99 1.45 19.73
C ASN A 248 18.21 0.57 18.48
N SER A 249 18.68 1.13 17.38
CA SER A 249 18.91 0.41 16.13
C SER A 249 20.23 0.84 15.47
N LYS A 250 20.86 -0.08 14.72
CA LYS A 250 22.03 0.23 13.86
C LYS A 250 21.64 1.08 12.63
N TRP A 251 20.38 1.44 12.51
CA TRP A 251 19.85 2.19 11.38
C TRP A 251 19.87 3.69 11.68
N ARG A 252 20.50 4.44 10.79
CA ARG A 252 20.39 5.91 10.74
C ARG A 252 19.79 6.25 9.38
N PRO A 253 18.64 6.93 9.29
CA PRO A 253 18.22 7.50 8.03
C PRO A 253 19.29 8.52 7.61
N ASP A 254 19.73 8.46 6.36
CA ASP A 254 20.51 9.53 5.76
C ASP A 254 19.57 10.73 5.57
N LEU A 255 19.45 11.51 6.64
CA LEU A 255 18.61 12.73 6.68
C LEU A 255 19.40 13.97 6.27
N GLN A 256 20.70 13.80 5.96
CA GLN A 256 21.59 14.84 5.50
C GLN A 256 21.75 14.69 3.99
N GLY A 257 21.14 15.61 3.24
CA GLY A 257 21.49 15.88 1.85
C GLY A 257 22.71 16.77 1.77
#